data_378ff6b4f4a0478f990f32b912fb4c69
#
_entry.id   378ff6b4f4a0478f990f32b912fb4c69
#
_cell.length_a   1.000
_cell.length_b   1.000
_cell.length_c   1.000
_cell.angle_alpha   90.00
_cell.angle_beta   90.00
_cell.angle_gamma   90.00
#
_symmetry.space_group_name_H-M   'P 1'
#
loop_
_entity.id
_entity.type
_entity.pdbx_description
1 polymer ?
#
loop_
_entity_poly.entity_id
_entity_poly.type
_entity_poly.pdbx_seq_one_letter_code
_entity_poly.pdbx_strand_id
1 'polypeptide(L)'
;MAVVVQLTDHDGDVPPVLAVAPMIDGLTSGQNMFSCEGDVVTMPSFQATYPNASRDNGLDANVGTMVLQRWDLSTGQRTIIPVVDAEGGAIELNEERTIHLYEGIQVGNEYRFISANGDAFAVDVTSGQGRYLFSIPSRSRDHSTVFQVSATGVYALEDRGDDRVVTLFYRPWDGEEQRELFTTSDLGRYLKGTALTGQMDIQSFALRPGWDGGAQ
;
A
#
# COMPACT_ATOMS: atom_id res chain seq x y z
N MET A 1 -12.97 8.57 17.12
CA MET A 1 -13.34 7.15 17.24
C MET A 1 -13.03 6.51 15.91
N ALA A 2 -12.31 5.39 15.88
CA ALA A 2 -12.05 4.60 14.69
C ALA A 2 -13.05 3.43 14.68
N VAL A 3 -13.56 3.07 13.50
CA VAL A 3 -14.58 2.02 13.34
C VAL A 3 -14.26 1.12 12.18
N VAL A 4 -14.62 -0.14 12.29
CA VAL A 4 -14.64 -1.11 11.19
C VAL A 4 -16.10 -1.43 10.90
N VAL A 5 -16.51 -1.31 9.64
CA VAL A 5 -17.86 -1.61 9.19
C VAL A 5 -17.83 -2.64 8.07
N GLN A 6 -18.85 -3.47 8.01
CA GLN A 6 -19.05 -4.42 6.90
C GLN A 6 -19.86 -3.73 5.81
N LEU A 7 -19.31 -3.64 4.59
CA LEU A 7 -19.97 -2.96 3.46
C LEU A 7 -20.74 -3.91 2.55
N THR A 8 -20.46 -5.21 2.61
CA THR A 8 -21.07 -6.25 1.77
C THR A 8 -21.60 -7.39 2.62
N ASP A 9 -22.44 -8.23 2.05
CA ASP A 9 -22.97 -9.45 2.68
C ASP A 9 -23.68 -9.21 4.03
N HIS A 10 -24.41 -8.10 4.14
CA HIS A 10 -25.24 -7.80 5.31
C HIS A 10 -26.71 -7.55 4.89
N ASP A 11 -27.62 -7.90 5.76
CA ASP A 11 -29.04 -7.62 5.62
C ASP A 11 -29.34 -6.23 6.20
N GLY A 12 -29.88 -5.34 5.39
CA GLY A 12 -30.31 -4.02 5.81
C GLY A 12 -29.63 -2.85 5.12
N ASP A 13 -30.19 -1.66 5.33
CA ASP A 13 -29.73 -0.42 4.66
C ASP A 13 -28.52 0.24 5.34
N VAL A 14 -28.17 -0.19 6.54
CA VAL A 14 -27.06 0.37 7.32
C VAL A 14 -26.00 -0.69 7.56
N PRO A 15 -24.75 -0.45 7.12
CA PRO A 15 -23.66 -1.37 7.36
C PRO A 15 -23.44 -1.60 8.87
N PRO A 16 -23.31 -2.87 9.31
CA PRO A 16 -23.06 -3.15 10.71
C PRO A 16 -21.65 -2.69 11.11
N VAL A 17 -21.54 -2.15 12.31
CA VAL A 17 -20.25 -1.81 12.92
C VAL A 17 -19.70 -3.07 13.56
N LEU A 18 -18.54 -3.55 13.08
CA LEU A 18 -17.90 -4.76 13.54
C LEU A 18 -16.96 -4.51 14.72
N ALA A 19 -16.27 -3.38 14.72
CA ALA A 19 -15.36 -3.01 15.80
C ALA A 19 -15.26 -1.49 15.96
N VAL A 20 -14.99 -1.05 17.19
CA VAL A 20 -14.83 0.37 17.56
C VAL A 20 -13.65 0.51 18.51
N ALA A 21 -12.78 1.51 18.25
CA ALA A 21 -11.70 1.85 19.18
C ALA A 21 -11.53 3.38 19.30
N PRO A 22 -10.90 3.87 20.39
CA PRO A 22 -10.54 5.27 20.51
C PRO A 22 -9.63 5.73 19.38
N MET A 23 -9.72 7.00 18.98
CA MET A 23 -8.68 7.60 18.13
C MET A 23 -7.37 7.65 18.92
N ILE A 24 -6.27 7.47 18.19
CA ILE A 24 -4.91 7.67 18.71
C ILE A 24 -4.35 8.87 17.97
N ASP A 25 -3.86 9.86 18.72
CA ASP A 25 -3.29 11.06 18.16
C ASP A 25 -2.06 10.72 17.30
N GLY A 26 -2.01 11.29 16.11
CA GLY A 26 -0.93 11.08 15.17
C GLY A 26 -0.91 9.72 14.48
N LEU A 27 -1.90 8.86 14.74
CA LEU A 27 -2.04 7.60 14.02
C LEU A 27 -2.83 7.82 12.74
N THR A 28 -2.17 7.58 11.61
CA THR A 28 -2.75 7.69 10.27
C THR A 28 -2.72 6.34 9.58
N SER A 29 -3.84 5.92 9.01
CA SER A 29 -3.93 4.69 8.23
C SER A 29 -3.76 4.98 6.75
N GLY A 30 -3.08 4.10 6.03
CA GLY A 30 -3.05 4.12 4.58
C GLY A 30 -4.45 3.91 4.00
N GLN A 31 -4.74 4.52 2.87
CA GLN A 31 -5.97 4.27 2.14
C GLN A 31 -5.85 2.92 1.41
N ASN A 32 -6.89 2.10 1.45
CA ASN A 32 -7.01 0.83 0.70
C ASN A 32 -5.96 -0.25 1.01
N MET A 33 -5.34 -0.22 2.19
CA MET A 33 -4.25 -1.12 2.55
C MET A 33 -4.61 -2.04 3.71
N PHE A 34 -5.78 -2.58 3.70
CA PHE A 34 -6.13 -3.57 4.71
C PHE A 34 -6.21 -4.97 4.09
N SER A 35 -5.84 -5.96 4.86
CA SER A 35 -6.03 -7.37 4.54
C SER A 35 -6.90 -8.00 5.61
N CYS A 36 -7.82 -8.86 5.16
CA CYS A 36 -8.69 -9.62 6.05
C CYS A 36 -8.28 -11.10 6.00
N GLU A 37 -8.03 -11.68 7.16
CA GLU A 37 -7.79 -13.12 7.31
C GLU A 37 -8.71 -13.65 8.43
N GLY A 38 -9.78 -14.34 8.05
CA GLY A 38 -10.86 -14.69 8.97
C GLY A 38 -11.46 -13.44 9.62
N ASP A 39 -11.54 -13.42 10.94
CA ASP A 39 -12.05 -12.29 11.74
C ASP A 39 -10.97 -11.25 12.06
N VAL A 40 -9.81 -11.28 11.42
CA VAL A 40 -8.73 -10.34 11.69
C VAL A 40 -8.51 -9.40 10.50
N VAL A 41 -8.56 -8.10 10.76
CA VAL A 41 -8.17 -7.06 9.80
C VAL A 41 -6.81 -6.51 10.19
N THR A 42 -5.87 -6.57 9.27
CA THR A 42 -4.52 -6.01 9.43
C THR A 42 -4.31 -4.88 8.45
N MET A 43 -3.79 -3.74 8.92
CA MET A 43 -3.45 -2.60 8.07
C MET A 43 -2.16 -1.94 8.55
N PRO A 44 -1.26 -1.57 7.63
CA PRO A 44 -0.13 -0.72 7.97
C PRO A 44 -0.63 0.69 8.24
N SER A 45 0.04 1.35 9.16
CA SER A 45 -0.30 2.68 9.59
C SER A 45 0.98 3.42 9.98
N PHE A 46 0.85 4.71 10.11
CA PHE A 46 1.92 5.60 10.51
C PHE A 46 1.59 6.25 11.83
N GLN A 47 2.53 6.21 12.77
CA GLN A 47 2.45 6.91 14.04
C GLN A 47 3.39 8.11 14.01
N ALA A 48 2.85 9.31 13.91
CA ALA A 48 3.63 10.53 13.91
C ALA A 48 4.40 10.69 15.23
N THR A 49 5.66 11.10 15.13
CA THR A 49 6.50 11.40 16.30
C THR A 49 6.00 12.66 17.02
N TYR A 50 5.48 13.61 16.25
CA TYR A 50 4.96 14.89 16.77
C TYR A 50 3.50 15.10 16.32
N PRO A 51 2.52 14.42 16.92
CA PRO A 51 1.15 14.45 16.44
C PRO A 51 0.49 15.85 16.48
N ASN A 52 1.02 16.75 17.31
CA ASN A 52 0.54 18.12 17.44
C ASN A 52 1.44 19.15 16.74
N ALA A 53 2.41 18.70 15.93
CA ALA A 53 3.25 19.60 15.17
C ALA A 53 2.41 20.32 14.11
N SER A 54 2.40 21.65 14.13
CA SER A 54 1.84 22.43 13.04
C SER A 54 2.94 22.73 12.03
N ARG A 55 2.59 22.84 10.76
CA ARG A 55 3.50 23.29 9.69
C ARG A 55 4.16 24.63 10.02
N ASP A 56 3.50 25.46 10.81
CA ASP A 56 3.96 26.80 11.19
C ASP A 56 5.12 26.78 12.19
N ASN A 57 5.35 25.67 12.89
CA ASN A 57 6.38 25.54 13.92
C ASN A 57 7.69 24.89 13.40
N GLY A 58 7.78 24.60 12.12
CA GLY A 58 8.97 23.96 11.53
C GLY A 58 9.22 22.53 12.01
N LEU A 59 8.29 21.95 12.76
CA LEU A 59 8.31 20.54 13.13
C LEU A 59 7.61 19.74 12.03
N ASP A 60 8.29 18.73 11.55
CA ASP A 60 7.75 17.86 10.50
C ASP A 60 6.73 16.89 11.09
N ALA A 61 5.45 17.19 10.90
CA ALA A 61 4.35 16.32 11.32
C ALA A 61 4.33 14.97 10.56
N ASN A 62 5.15 14.86 9.52
CA ASN A 62 5.24 13.69 8.66
C ASN A 62 6.43 12.79 9.03
N VAL A 63 7.15 13.08 10.10
CA VAL A 63 8.17 12.18 10.67
C VAL A 63 7.51 11.28 11.69
N GLY A 64 7.71 10.00 11.55
CA GLY A 64 7.18 9.02 12.48
C GLY A 64 7.62 7.60 12.18
N THR A 65 6.97 6.67 12.81
CA THR A 65 7.30 5.25 12.72
C THR A 65 6.16 4.47 12.10
N MET A 66 6.51 3.41 11.41
CA MET A 66 5.54 2.46 10.89
C MET A 66 4.99 1.60 12.03
N VAL A 67 3.70 1.37 12.02
CA VAL A 67 3.02 0.44 12.89
C VAL A 67 2.02 -0.40 12.09
N LEU A 68 1.68 -1.58 12.57
CA LEU A 68 0.51 -2.32 12.09
C LEU A 68 -0.65 -2.09 13.06
N GLN A 69 -1.82 -1.78 12.53
CA GLN A 69 -3.07 -1.91 13.27
C GLN A 69 -3.66 -3.29 12.99
N ARG A 70 -3.95 -4.03 14.03
CA ARG A 70 -4.60 -5.32 13.95
C ARG A 70 -5.90 -5.29 14.71
N TRP A 71 -7.00 -5.55 14.02
CA TRP A 71 -8.34 -5.58 14.58
C TRP A 71 -8.84 -7.01 14.61
N ASP A 72 -9.19 -7.48 15.78
CA ASP A 72 -9.90 -8.75 15.97
C ASP A 72 -11.40 -8.44 16.03
N LEU A 73 -12.10 -8.81 14.99
CA LEU A 73 -13.53 -8.50 14.83
C LEU A 73 -14.41 -9.37 15.75
N SER A 74 -13.91 -10.54 16.16
CA SER A 74 -14.63 -11.42 17.08
C SER A 74 -14.70 -10.87 18.49
N THR A 75 -13.67 -10.11 18.91
CA THR A 75 -13.58 -9.47 20.24
C THR A 75 -13.79 -7.96 20.18
N GLY A 76 -13.76 -7.35 19.01
CA GLY A 76 -13.80 -5.90 18.80
C GLY A 76 -12.53 -5.19 19.25
N GLN A 77 -11.45 -5.90 19.53
CA GLN A 77 -10.21 -5.33 20.02
C GLN A 77 -9.29 -4.86 18.90
N ARG A 78 -8.61 -3.72 19.15
CA ARG A 78 -7.54 -3.22 18.30
C ARG A 78 -6.21 -3.31 19.02
N THR A 79 -5.21 -3.87 18.36
CA THR A 79 -3.81 -3.88 18.80
C THR A 79 -2.97 -3.02 17.85
N ILE A 80 -2.04 -2.24 18.40
CA ILE A 80 -1.03 -1.51 17.64
C ILE A 80 0.29 -2.23 17.84
N ILE A 81 0.90 -2.64 16.73
CA ILE A 81 2.16 -3.40 16.73
C ILE A 81 3.22 -2.50 16.12
N PRO A 82 4.21 -2.02 16.88
CA PRO A 82 5.34 -1.29 16.32
C PRO A 82 6.09 -2.14 15.29
N VAL A 83 6.43 -1.54 14.16
CA VAL A 83 7.28 -2.22 13.16
C VAL A 83 8.72 -1.88 13.46
N VAL A 84 9.53 -2.91 13.66
CA VAL A 84 10.94 -2.81 14.05
C VAL A 84 11.81 -3.56 13.05
N ASP A 85 13.05 -3.10 12.87
CA ASP A 85 14.06 -3.80 12.09
C ASP A 85 14.63 -5.03 12.84
N ALA A 86 15.63 -5.68 12.26
CA ALA A 86 16.24 -6.87 12.84
C ALA A 86 16.97 -6.59 14.16
N GLU A 87 17.41 -5.38 14.39
CA GLU A 87 18.08 -4.91 15.60
C GLU A 87 17.09 -4.41 16.67
N GLY A 88 15.80 -4.35 16.36
CA GLY A 88 14.74 -3.85 17.23
C GLY A 88 14.56 -2.35 17.19
N GLY A 89 15.21 -1.66 16.25
CA GLY A 89 15.01 -0.25 15.98
C GLY A 89 13.69 0.01 15.25
N ALA A 90 13.01 1.11 15.56
CA ALA A 90 11.82 1.50 14.83
C ALA A 90 12.17 1.79 13.35
N ILE A 91 11.37 1.29 12.43
CA ILE A 91 11.50 1.67 11.03
C ILE A 91 10.93 3.07 10.86
N GLU A 92 11.84 4.03 10.75
CA GLU A 92 11.49 5.42 10.48
C GLU A 92 11.12 5.57 8.99
N LEU A 93 9.98 6.17 8.78
CA LEU A 93 9.51 6.53 7.46
C LEU A 93 9.49 8.06 7.39
N ASN A 94 10.10 8.63 6.37
CA ASN A 94 10.01 10.06 6.11
C ASN A 94 8.75 10.37 5.27
N GLU A 95 8.42 11.66 5.17
CA GLU A 95 7.22 12.14 4.46
C GLU A 95 7.08 11.55 3.06
N GLU A 96 8.17 11.46 2.30
CA GLU A 96 8.18 10.94 0.94
C GLU A 96 7.86 9.43 0.87
N ARG A 97 8.17 8.68 1.94
CA ARG A 97 7.95 7.22 2.00
C ARG A 97 6.63 6.83 2.66
N THR A 98 6.08 7.72 3.49
CA THR A 98 5.01 7.36 4.44
C THR A 98 3.62 7.67 3.96
N ILE A 99 3.42 8.78 3.26
CA ILE A 99 2.09 9.31 2.94
C ILE A 99 1.37 8.44 1.92
N HIS A 100 2.11 7.60 1.23
CA HIS A 100 1.62 6.76 0.15
C HIS A 100 2.02 5.30 0.32
N LEU A 101 1.64 4.70 1.44
CA LEU A 101 1.51 3.26 1.49
C LEU A 101 0.46 2.90 0.43
N TYR A 102 0.80 2.12 -0.58
CA TYR A 102 -0.01 1.99 -1.77
C TYR A 102 -0.93 0.77 -1.72
N GLU A 103 -0.35 -0.39 -1.55
CA GLU A 103 -1.10 -1.65 -1.47
C GLU A 103 -0.39 -2.66 -0.57
N GLY A 104 -1.16 -3.53 0.06
CA GLY A 104 -0.64 -4.59 0.89
C GLY A 104 -1.56 -5.78 1.00
N ILE A 105 -0.97 -6.92 1.35
CA ILE A 105 -1.65 -8.18 1.52
C ILE A 105 -1.03 -8.98 2.66
N GLN A 106 -1.85 -9.63 3.47
CA GLN A 106 -1.37 -10.62 4.42
C GLN A 106 -1.25 -11.97 3.75
N VAL A 107 -0.10 -12.63 3.93
CA VAL A 107 0.17 -13.99 3.47
C VAL A 107 0.71 -14.79 4.65
N GLY A 108 -0.13 -15.60 5.25
CA GLY A 108 0.17 -16.28 6.51
C GLY A 108 0.50 -15.29 7.62
N ASN A 109 1.66 -15.42 8.24
CA ASN A 109 2.08 -14.53 9.34
C ASN A 109 2.84 -13.27 8.89
N GLU A 110 2.89 -12.97 7.59
CA GLU A 110 3.55 -11.77 7.07
C GLU A 110 2.54 -10.84 6.41
N TYR A 111 2.59 -9.56 6.76
CA TYR A 111 1.97 -8.50 5.98
C TYR A 111 3.00 -7.93 4.99
N ARG A 112 2.73 -8.07 3.70
CA ARG A 112 3.60 -7.63 2.61
C ARG A 112 2.97 -6.43 1.93
N PHE A 113 3.74 -5.39 1.69
CA PHE A 113 3.23 -4.17 1.08
C PHE A 113 4.30 -3.47 0.25
N ILE A 114 3.84 -2.56 -0.59
CA ILE A 114 4.69 -1.66 -1.37
C ILE A 114 4.30 -0.21 -1.09
N SER A 115 5.30 0.64 -0.96
CA SER A 115 5.10 2.09 -0.83
C SER A 115 4.88 2.73 -2.21
N ALA A 116 4.38 3.95 -2.24
CA ALA A 116 4.25 4.72 -3.48
C ALA A 116 5.59 5.00 -4.17
N ASN A 117 6.69 4.96 -3.41
CA ASN A 117 8.04 5.07 -3.96
C ASN A 117 8.57 3.74 -4.53
N GLY A 118 7.78 2.66 -4.42
CA GLY A 118 8.14 1.35 -4.92
C GLY A 118 8.99 0.51 -3.96
N ASP A 119 9.18 0.95 -2.73
CA ASP A 119 9.89 0.15 -1.71
C ASP A 119 8.95 -0.93 -1.16
N ALA A 120 9.38 -2.17 -1.26
CA ALA A 120 8.63 -3.34 -0.80
C ALA A 120 9.15 -3.85 0.55
N PHE A 121 8.22 -4.20 1.43
CA PHE A 121 8.49 -4.65 2.79
C PHE A 121 7.66 -5.88 3.14
N ALA A 122 8.17 -6.69 4.06
CA ALA A 122 7.40 -7.71 4.76
C ALA A 122 7.51 -7.49 6.28
N VAL A 123 6.40 -7.64 6.98
CA VAL A 123 6.33 -7.47 8.43
C VAL A 123 5.62 -8.67 9.04
N ASP A 124 6.26 -9.32 10.01
CA ASP A 124 5.62 -10.35 10.81
C ASP A 124 4.51 -9.73 11.67
N VAL A 125 3.27 -10.19 11.47
CA VAL A 125 2.08 -9.57 12.10
C VAL A 125 1.95 -9.87 13.59
N THR A 126 2.81 -10.72 14.15
CA THR A 126 2.81 -11.06 15.56
C THR A 126 3.88 -10.27 16.32
N SER A 127 5.11 -10.27 15.79
CA SER A 127 6.25 -9.62 16.44
C SER A 127 6.45 -8.17 16.02
N GLY A 128 5.93 -7.78 14.85
CA GLY A 128 6.22 -6.48 14.23
C GLY A 128 7.59 -6.42 13.55
N GLN A 129 8.33 -7.53 13.50
CA GLN A 129 9.62 -7.53 12.84
C GLN A 129 9.47 -7.34 11.34
N GLY A 130 10.00 -6.23 10.85
CA GLY A 130 9.96 -5.83 9.46
C GLY A 130 11.28 -6.05 8.76
N ARG A 131 11.23 -6.30 7.46
CA ARG A 131 12.39 -6.37 6.58
C ARG A 131 12.09 -5.74 5.24
N TYR A 132 13.07 -5.03 4.70
CA TYR A 132 13.05 -4.58 3.33
C TYR A 132 13.26 -5.76 2.39
N LEU A 133 12.52 -5.78 1.27
CA LEU A 133 12.60 -6.83 0.27
C LEU A 133 13.34 -6.35 -0.98
N PHE A 134 12.82 -5.31 -1.61
CA PHE A 134 13.36 -4.75 -2.85
C PHE A 134 12.73 -3.37 -3.13
N SER A 135 13.24 -2.68 -4.16
CA SER A 135 12.61 -1.48 -4.71
C SER A 135 12.26 -1.68 -6.18
N ILE A 136 11.10 -1.17 -6.57
CA ILE A 136 10.69 -0.98 -7.95
C ILE A 136 10.59 0.53 -8.16
N PRO A 137 11.38 1.15 -9.05
CA PRO A 137 11.31 2.59 -9.28
C PRO A 137 9.88 3.03 -9.65
N SER A 138 9.32 3.98 -8.92
CA SER A 138 7.91 4.34 -9.05
C SER A 138 7.67 5.65 -9.78
N ARG A 139 8.57 6.59 -9.67
CA ARG A 139 8.42 7.91 -10.29
C ARG A 139 9.76 8.51 -10.71
N SER A 140 9.75 9.07 -11.91
CA SER A 140 10.72 10.07 -12.35
C SER A 140 9.94 11.22 -12.99
N ARG A 141 10.63 12.23 -13.54
CA ARG A 141 9.95 13.30 -14.30
C ARG A 141 9.10 12.78 -15.48
N ASP A 142 9.47 11.63 -16.00
CA ASP A 142 8.96 11.10 -17.27
C ASP A 142 8.22 9.76 -17.12
N HIS A 143 8.10 9.25 -15.88
CA HIS A 143 7.49 7.96 -15.61
C HIS A 143 6.55 8.03 -14.40
N SER A 144 5.42 7.36 -14.49
CA SER A 144 4.57 7.03 -13.34
C SER A 144 4.36 5.52 -13.27
N THR A 145 4.36 4.97 -12.06
CA THR A 145 4.13 3.55 -11.83
C THR A 145 2.99 3.37 -10.86
N VAL A 146 2.07 2.50 -11.23
CA VAL A 146 0.96 2.07 -10.39
C VAL A 146 1.18 0.62 -9.99
N PHE A 147 0.94 0.30 -8.73
CA PHE A 147 1.19 -1.04 -8.21
C PHE A 147 -0.10 -1.78 -7.92
N GLN A 148 -0.05 -3.10 -8.05
CA GLN A 148 -1.03 -4.03 -7.50
C GLN A 148 -0.29 -5.20 -6.87
N VAL A 149 -0.65 -5.55 -5.64
CA VAL A 149 -0.04 -6.66 -4.94
C VAL A 149 -0.88 -7.93 -5.05
N SER A 150 -0.19 -9.06 -4.96
CA SER A 150 -0.78 -10.40 -4.88
C SER A 150 -0.08 -11.22 -3.81
N ALA A 151 -0.60 -12.38 -3.49
CA ALA A 151 0.04 -13.30 -2.56
C ALA A 151 1.46 -13.71 -3.00
N THR A 152 1.76 -13.70 -4.29
CA THR A 152 3.04 -14.17 -4.85
C THR A 152 4.02 -13.07 -5.23
N GLY A 153 3.57 -11.82 -5.42
CA GLY A 153 4.45 -10.73 -5.85
C GLY A 153 3.71 -9.43 -6.13
N VAL A 154 4.44 -8.49 -6.70
CA VAL A 154 3.98 -7.16 -7.08
C VAL A 154 3.89 -7.06 -8.59
N TYR A 155 2.78 -6.58 -9.07
CA TYR A 155 2.60 -6.11 -10.43
C TYR A 155 2.80 -4.59 -10.47
N ALA A 156 3.60 -4.12 -11.42
CA ALA A 156 3.91 -2.72 -11.61
C ALA A 156 3.56 -2.31 -13.04
N LEU A 157 2.60 -1.41 -13.19
CA LEU A 157 2.24 -0.85 -14.49
C LEU A 157 2.95 0.50 -14.63
N GLU A 158 3.97 0.54 -15.49
CA GLU A 158 4.79 1.72 -15.76
C GLU A 158 4.28 2.44 -17.00
N ASP A 159 4.00 3.74 -16.87
CA ASP A 159 3.72 4.65 -17.98
C ASP A 159 4.97 5.50 -18.24
N ARG A 160 5.54 5.33 -19.44
CA ARG A 160 6.66 6.13 -19.95
C ARG A 160 6.14 7.30 -20.80
N GLY A 161 5.50 8.24 -20.15
CA GLY A 161 4.80 9.39 -20.72
C GLY A 161 5.22 9.90 -22.10
N ASP A 162 6.53 10.03 -22.37
CA ASP A 162 7.02 10.55 -23.64
C ASP A 162 6.93 9.55 -24.81
N ASP A 163 7.15 8.28 -24.54
CA ASP A 163 7.13 7.22 -25.56
C ASP A 163 5.74 6.67 -25.86
N ARG A 164 4.74 7.06 -25.07
CA ARG A 164 3.37 6.51 -25.12
C ARG A 164 3.32 4.98 -24.95
N VAL A 165 4.27 4.46 -24.21
CA VAL A 165 4.41 3.04 -23.94
C VAL A 165 4.03 2.75 -22.51
N VAL A 166 3.17 1.77 -22.34
CA VAL A 166 2.79 1.24 -21.04
C VAL A 166 3.32 -0.18 -20.92
N THR A 167 4.06 -0.45 -19.87
CA THR A 167 4.67 -1.77 -19.63
C THR A 167 4.20 -2.32 -18.30
N LEU A 168 3.73 -3.55 -18.30
CA LEU A 168 3.42 -4.28 -17.08
C LEU A 168 4.57 -5.20 -16.71
N PHE A 169 5.04 -5.06 -15.48
CA PHE A 169 6.05 -5.89 -14.87
C PHE A 169 5.46 -6.72 -13.73
N TYR A 170 6.14 -7.82 -13.42
CA TYR A 170 5.90 -8.63 -12.23
C TYR A 170 7.21 -8.86 -11.49
N ARG A 171 7.18 -8.72 -10.16
CA ARG A 171 8.31 -9.04 -9.29
C ARG A 171 7.85 -9.91 -8.12
N PRO A 172 8.40 -11.13 -7.96
CA PRO A 172 8.10 -12.01 -6.83
C PRO A 172 8.55 -11.42 -5.50
N TRP A 173 7.87 -11.80 -4.41
CA TRP A 173 8.25 -11.35 -3.06
C TRP A 173 9.56 -11.93 -2.54
N ASP A 174 10.04 -13.03 -3.10
CA ASP A 174 11.31 -13.69 -2.73
C ASP A 174 12.56 -12.97 -3.25
N GLY A 175 12.38 -11.88 -4.00
CA GLY A 175 13.46 -11.05 -4.50
C GLY A 175 14.05 -11.49 -5.83
N GLU A 176 13.44 -12.48 -6.52
CA GLU A 176 13.79 -12.80 -7.89
C GLU A 176 13.71 -11.57 -8.80
N GLU A 177 14.34 -11.64 -9.97
CA GLU A 177 14.37 -10.52 -10.91
C GLU A 177 12.98 -10.14 -11.41
N GLN A 178 12.78 -8.84 -11.58
CA GLN A 178 11.60 -8.29 -12.23
C GLN A 178 11.53 -8.77 -13.67
N ARG A 179 10.37 -9.25 -14.09
CA ARG A 179 10.12 -9.69 -15.48
C ARG A 179 9.04 -8.83 -16.12
N GLU A 180 9.27 -8.48 -17.36
CA GLU A 180 8.26 -7.87 -18.21
C GLU A 180 7.22 -8.90 -18.61
N LEU A 181 5.95 -8.56 -18.47
CA LEU A 181 4.83 -9.41 -18.86
C LEU A 181 4.26 -9.01 -20.23
N PHE A 182 4.07 -7.71 -20.42
CA PHE A 182 3.73 -7.18 -21.74
C PHE A 182 4.06 -5.68 -21.83
N THR A 183 4.16 -5.21 -23.07
CA THR A 183 4.30 -3.79 -23.39
C THR A 183 3.31 -3.43 -24.51
N THR A 184 2.68 -2.26 -24.39
CA THR A 184 1.77 -1.75 -25.41
C THR A 184 1.90 -0.24 -25.59
N SER A 185 1.76 0.22 -26.83
CA SER A 185 1.64 1.64 -27.19
C SER A 185 0.18 2.09 -27.35
N ASP A 186 -0.77 1.16 -27.33
CA ASP A 186 -2.17 1.45 -27.66
C ASP A 186 -2.84 2.36 -26.62
N LEU A 187 -2.42 2.26 -25.35
CA LEU A 187 -2.93 3.11 -24.27
C LEU A 187 -2.34 4.51 -24.30
N GLY A 188 -1.13 4.68 -24.80
CA GLY A 188 -0.43 5.97 -24.81
C GLY A 188 -1.18 7.10 -25.49
N ARG A 189 -2.00 6.78 -26.51
CA ARG A 189 -2.86 7.77 -27.19
C ARG A 189 -3.94 8.39 -26.28
N TYR A 190 -4.34 7.69 -25.19
CA TYR A 190 -5.32 8.15 -24.24
C TYR A 190 -4.68 8.87 -23.05
N LEU A 191 -3.43 8.55 -22.74
CA LEU A 191 -2.69 9.12 -21.62
C LEU A 191 -2.14 10.52 -21.91
N LYS A 192 -1.78 10.78 -23.18
CA LYS A 192 -1.44 12.14 -23.63
C LYS A 192 -2.69 12.92 -23.98
N GLY A 193 -3.14 13.74 -23.04
CA GLY A 193 -4.17 14.74 -23.31
C GLY A 193 -3.71 15.78 -24.34
N THR A 194 -4.67 16.40 -25.01
CA THR A 194 -4.44 17.63 -25.77
C THR A 194 -4.39 18.81 -24.82
N ALA A 195 -3.93 19.98 -25.27
CA ALA A 195 -4.00 21.21 -24.47
C ALA A 195 -5.40 21.55 -23.95
N LEU A 196 -6.45 20.95 -24.53
CA LEU A 196 -7.85 21.14 -24.14
C LEU A 196 -8.37 20.07 -23.19
N THR A 197 -7.78 18.85 -23.19
CA THR A 197 -8.29 17.71 -22.40
C THR A 197 -7.47 17.39 -21.15
N GLY A 198 -6.33 18.05 -20.97
CA GLY A 198 -5.39 17.74 -19.89
C GLY A 198 -4.69 16.40 -20.08
N GLN A 199 -3.72 16.13 -19.24
CA GLN A 199 -3.05 14.83 -19.18
C GLN A 199 -3.91 13.87 -18.35
N MET A 200 -4.06 12.63 -18.83
CA MET A 200 -4.68 11.56 -18.07
C MET A 200 -3.60 10.65 -17.51
N ASP A 201 -3.68 10.37 -16.22
CA ASP A 201 -2.78 9.46 -15.54
C ASP A 201 -3.51 8.14 -15.22
N ILE A 202 -2.77 7.04 -15.25
CA ILE A 202 -3.28 5.75 -14.75
C ILE A 202 -3.27 5.82 -13.22
N GLN A 203 -4.44 5.68 -12.60
CA GLN A 203 -4.58 5.71 -11.15
C GLN A 203 -4.58 4.30 -10.53
N SER A 204 -5.10 3.32 -11.27
CA SER A 204 -5.15 1.93 -10.85
C SER A 204 -5.35 1.00 -12.04
N PHE A 205 -5.09 -0.27 -11.86
CA PHE A 205 -5.42 -1.32 -12.81
C PHE A 205 -5.88 -2.56 -12.04
N ALA A 206 -6.55 -3.47 -12.72
CA ALA A 206 -6.97 -4.73 -12.15
C ALA A 206 -6.54 -5.88 -13.07
N LEU A 207 -6.03 -6.93 -12.47
CA LEU A 207 -5.70 -8.16 -13.17
C LEU A 207 -6.93 -9.07 -13.23
N ARG A 208 -7.12 -9.73 -14.36
CA ARG A 208 -8.15 -10.76 -14.47
C ARG A 208 -7.85 -11.88 -13.46
N PRO A 209 -8.82 -12.33 -12.66
CA PRO A 209 -8.64 -13.48 -11.77
C PRO A 209 -8.10 -14.71 -12.54
N GLY A 210 -7.04 -15.32 -12.01
CA GLY A 210 -6.38 -16.46 -12.63
C GLY A 210 -5.49 -16.14 -13.84
N TRP A 211 -5.20 -14.87 -14.10
CA TRP A 211 -4.21 -14.48 -15.11
C TRP A 211 -2.79 -14.75 -14.56
N ASP A 212 -2.00 -15.52 -15.32
CA ASP A 212 -0.66 -16.00 -14.94
C ASP A 212 0.48 -15.24 -15.63
N GLY A 213 0.17 -14.06 -16.19
CA GLY A 213 1.17 -13.24 -16.89
C GLY A 213 1.33 -13.58 -18.38
N GLY A 214 0.38 -14.30 -18.96
CA GLY A 214 0.33 -14.52 -20.41
C GLY A 214 1.34 -15.55 -20.92
N ALA A 215 1.70 -16.52 -20.09
CA ALA A 215 2.38 -17.73 -20.56
C ALA A 215 1.41 -18.51 -21.48
N GLN A 216 1.31 -18.13 -22.73
CA GLN A 216 0.75 -18.93 -23.84
C GLN A 216 1.85 -19.20 -24.85
#